data_ece916e575a7c6a247229334503d2392
#
_entry.id   ece916e575a7c6a247229334503d2392
#
_cell.length_a   1.000
_cell.length_b   1.000
_cell.length_c   1.000
_cell.angle_alpha   90.00
_cell.angle_beta   90.00
_cell.angle_gamma   90.00
#
_symmetry.space_group_name_H-M   'P 1'
#
loop_
_entity.id
_entity.type
_entity.pdbx_description
1 polymer ?
#
loop_
_entity_poly.entity_id
_entity_poly.type
_entity_poly.pdbx_seq_one_letter_code
_entity_poly.pdbx_strand_id
1 'polypeptide(L)'
;MNKNDFHFADSKKAKLGSLLFYDKILSGNQNISCGTCHHHDFGGSDGLSLGIGEGGEGLGPQRNTGTGLNRIKKRVPRNSPGLWNLGAKEINTLLHDGSISISNIYGNKFNTPAEEWLPPNLDNILAVQALFPMTKQFEMAGNFGENEIIGLSHRKIDTAWPAITNRIRSNPKYVELFKHAFDDVNDFRDINISHI
;
A
#
# COMPACT_ATOMS: atom_id res chain seq x y z
N MET A 1 19.39 6.09 18.42
CA MET A 1 18.10 5.35 18.42
C MET A 1 18.34 3.95 18.94
N ASN A 2 17.55 3.51 19.92
CA ASN A 2 17.59 2.18 20.52
C ASN A 2 16.54 1.32 19.82
N LYS A 3 16.68 -0.03 19.85
CA LYS A 3 15.65 -0.95 19.32
C LYS A 3 14.26 -0.72 19.93
N ASN A 4 14.21 -0.27 21.18
CA ASN A 4 12.95 0.02 21.88
C ASN A 4 12.22 1.26 21.37
N ASP A 5 12.88 2.11 20.58
CA ASP A 5 12.31 3.30 19.97
C ASP A 5 11.47 2.94 18.71
N PHE A 6 11.54 1.70 18.25
CA PHE A 6 10.83 1.21 17.06
C PHE A 6 9.71 0.24 17.43
N HIS A 7 8.71 0.16 16.57
CA HIS A 7 7.71 -0.91 16.62
C HIS A 7 8.39 -2.26 16.40
N PHE A 8 7.90 -3.27 17.10
CA PHE A 8 8.38 -4.64 16.90
C PHE A 8 8.00 -5.12 15.49
N ALA A 9 8.97 -5.68 14.79
CA ALA A 9 8.74 -6.30 13.49
C ALA A 9 8.84 -7.82 13.61
N ASP A 10 7.74 -8.53 13.43
CA ASP A 10 7.74 -9.98 13.30
C ASP A 10 8.44 -10.40 12.00
N SER A 11 9.38 -11.33 12.09
CA SER A 11 10.21 -11.72 10.94
C SER A 11 9.44 -12.45 9.83
N LYS A 12 8.39 -13.20 10.18
CA LYS A 12 7.54 -13.92 9.21
C LYS A 12 6.64 -12.92 8.47
N LYS A 13 6.01 -12.00 9.22
CA LYS A 13 5.21 -10.90 8.65
C LYS A 13 6.07 -9.99 7.79
N ALA A 14 7.29 -9.64 8.24
CA ALA A 14 8.21 -8.81 7.46
C ALA A 14 8.61 -9.47 6.13
N LYS A 15 8.87 -10.79 6.14
CA LYS A 15 9.17 -11.54 4.92
C LYS A 15 7.99 -11.58 3.95
N LEU A 16 6.78 -11.82 4.45
CA LEU A 16 5.57 -11.78 3.64
C LEU A 16 5.34 -10.37 3.08
N GLY A 17 5.44 -9.34 3.92
CA GLY A 17 5.29 -7.94 3.54
C GLY A 17 6.30 -7.53 2.45
N SER A 18 7.55 -8.01 2.54
CA SER A 18 8.56 -7.74 1.51
C SER A 18 8.20 -8.37 0.15
N LEU A 19 7.58 -9.55 0.13
CA LEU A 19 7.08 -10.16 -1.10
C LEU A 19 5.93 -9.33 -1.70
N LEU A 20 4.94 -8.97 -0.88
CA LEU A 20 3.80 -8.15 -1.29
C LEU A 20 4.23 -6.76 -1.77
N PHE A 21 5.25 -6.17 -1.15
CA PHE A 21 5.78 -4.85 -1.51
C PHE A 21 6.32 -4.78 -2.94
N TYR A 22 6.87 -5.88 -3.45
CA TYR A 22 7.38 -5.98 -4.83
C TYR A 22 6.41 -6.70 -5.79
N ASP A 23 5.31 -7.27 -5.28
CA ASP A 23 4.32 -7.92 -6.13
C ASP A 23 3.33 -6.91 -6.69
N LYS A 24 3.00 -7.08 -7.96
CA LYS A 24 2.04 -6.23 -8.67
C LYS A 24 0.57 -6.61 -8.42
N ILE A 25 0.33 -7.73 -7.76
CA ILE A 25 -1.02 -8.28 -7.50
C ILE A 25 -1.93 -7.29 -6.76
N LEU A 26 -1.35 -6.38 -5.96
CA LEU A 26 -2.08 -5.38 -5.18
C LEU A 26 -2.54 -4.18 -6.00
N SER A 27 -2.02 -3.97 -7.21
CA SER A 27 -2.41 -2.85 -8.05
C SER A 27 -3.61 -3.17 -8.95
N GLY A 28 -4.35 -2.17 -9.35
CA GLY A 28 -5.58 -2.34 -10.15
C GLY A 28 -5.35 -3.16 -11.41
N ASN A 29 -4.42 -2.76 -12.24
CA ASN A 29 -4.05 -3.43 -13.49
C ASN A 29 -2.93 -4.47 -13.33
N GLN A 30 -2.49 -4.77 -12.12
CA GLN A 30 -1.41 -5.71 -11.81
C GLN A 30 -0.11 -5.43 -12.58
N ASN A 31 0.22 -4.16 -12.77
CA ASN A 31 1.37 -3.70 -13.57
C ASN A 31 2.38 -2.86 -12.78
N ILE A 32 2.04 -2.45 -11.54
CA ILE A 32 2.88 -1.67 -10.64
C ILE A 32 2.87 -2.27 -9.23
N SER A 33 3.93 -2.06 -8.47
CA SER A 33 4.05 -2.45 -7.06
C SER A 33 4.51 -1.27 -6.19
N CYS A 34 4.45 -1.39 -4.87
CA CYS A 34 4.99 -0.38 -3.94
C CYS A 34 6.47 -0.13 -4.23
N GLY A 35 7.25 -1.21 -4.45
CA GLY A 35 8.67 -1.15 -4.78
C GLY A 35 8.98 -0.48 -6.14
N THR A 36 7.99 -0.21 -6.98
CA THR A 36 8.20 0.57 -8.20
C THR A 36 8.50 2.04 -7.91
N CYS A 37 7.80 2.64 -6.93
CA CYS A 37 7.99 4.02 -6.50
C CYS A 37 8.87 4.15 -5.25
N HIS A 38 9.02 3.06 -4.48
CA HIS A 38 9.81 3.01 -3.26
C HIS A 38 10.93 1.97 -3.36
N HIS A 39 11.78 2.07 -4.40
CA HIS A 39 12.78 1.07 -4.66
C HIS A 39 14.00 1.22 -3.75
N HIS A 40 14.49 0.11 -3.23
CA HIS A 40 15.64 0.10 -2.29
C HIS A 40 16.91 0.68 -2.90
N ASP A 41 17.19 0.47 -4.20
CA ASP A 41 18.37 1.02 -4.89
C ASP A 41 18.33 2.56 -5.01
N PHE A 42 17.16 3.16 -4.84
CA PHE A 42 16.97 4.62 -4.89
C PHE A 42 16.62 5.21 -3.52
N GLY A 43 17.10 4.57 -2.45
CA GLY A 43 16.86 5.06 -1.09
C GLY A 43 15.42 4.91 -0.61
N GLY A 44 14.66 3.97 -1.15
CA GLY A 44 13.23 3.78 -0.85
C GLY A 44 12.33 4.82 -1.50
N SER A 45 12.83 5.48 -2.56
CA SER A 45 12.15 6.49 -3.37
C SER A 45 12.21 6.10 -4.84
N ASP A 46 11.77 6.96 -5.77
CA ASP A 46 11.92 6.80 -7.21
C ASP A 46 12.90 7.80 -7.84
N GLY A 47 13.40 8.76 -7.06
CA GLY A 47 14.33 9.80 -7.54
C GLY A 47 13.67 10.84 -8.46
N LEU A 48 12.34 10.89 -8.54
CA LEU A 48 11.58 11.83 -9.35
C LEU A 48 10.97 12.94 -8.48
N SER A 49 10.95 14.16 -8.95
CA SER A 49 10.31 15.28 -8.25
C SER A 49 8.79 15.11 -8.09
N LEU A 50 8.16 14.45 -9.08
CA LEU A 50 6.75 14.02 -9.05
C LEU A 50 6.70 12.57 -9.50
N GLY A 51 6.12 11.71 -8.67
CA GLY A 51 6.02 10.28 -8.93
C GLY A 51 5.27 9.96 -10.23
N ILE A 52 5.66 8.85 -10.85
CA ILE A 52 4.97 8.27 -12.00
C ILE A 52 4.41 6.93 -11.55
N GLY A 53 3.10 6.90 -11.29
CA GLY A 53 2.42 5.71 -10.80
C GLY A 53 2.02 4.74 -11.91
N GLU A 54 0.83 4.18 -11.78
CA GLU A 54 0.25 3.20 -12.69
C GLU A 54 0.21 3.72 -14.13
N GLY A 55 0.54 2.86 -15.10
CA GLY A 55 0.66 3.20 -16.53
C GLY A 55 2.03 3.73 -16.95
N GLY A 56 2.94 4.03 -16.00
CA GLY A 56 4.31 4.42 -16.31
C GLY A 56 5.22 3.22 -16.62
N GLU A 57 6.30 3.47 -17.35
CA GLU A 57 7.29 2.48 -17.80
C GLU A 57 8.67 2.75 -17.20
N GLY A 58 9.41 1.69 -16.90
CA GLY A 58 10.75 1.77 -16.32
C GLY A 58 10.76 1.89 -14.80
N LEU A 59 11.92 2.20 -14.21
CA LEU A 59 12.17 2.21 -12.78
C LEU A 59 13.09 3.39 -12.41
N GLY A 60 12.89 3.92 -11.20
CA GLY A 60 13.72 5.00 -10.66
C GLY A 60 13.73 6.24 -11.53
N PRO A 61 14.87 6.97 -11.62
CA PRO A 61 14.97 8.21 -12.40
C PRO A 61 14.69 8.06 -13.90
N GLN A 62 14.81 6.85 -14.45
CA GLN A 62 14.51 6.54 -15.85
C GLN A 62 13.03 6.21 -16.10
N ARG A 63 12.21 6.14 -15.02
CA ARG A 63 10.79 5.90 -15.17
C ARG A 63 10.13 7.04 -15.94
N ASN A 64 9.39 6.68 -16.99
CA ASN A 64 8.74 7.64 -17.90
C ASN A 64 7.22 7.46 -17.91
N THR A 65 6.54 8.36 -18.56
CA THR A 65 5.06 8.43 -18.56
C THR A 65 4.38 7.36 -19.41
N GLY A 66 5.14 6.46 -20.02
CA GLY A 66 4.60 5.51 -21.00
C GLY A 66 4.17 6.18 -22.30
N THR A 67 3.65 5.38 -23.22
CA THR A 67 3.24 5.81 -24.56
C THR A 67 1.83 5.31 -24.91
N GLY A 68 1.24 5.86 -25.98
CA GLY A 68 -0.05 5.42 -26.50
C GLY A 68 -1.21 5.67 -25.53
N LEU A 69 -2.21 4.80 -25.59
CA LEU A 69 -3.43 4.89 -24.78
C LEU A 69 -3.22 4.64 -23.30
N ASN A 70 -2.19 3.85 -22.94
CA ASN A 70 -1.84 3.51 -21.57
C ASN A 70 -0.96 4.55 -20.88
N ARG A 71 -0.55 5.60 -21.60
CA ARG A 71 0.22 6.69 -21.02
C ARG A 71 -0.47 7.27 -19.80
N ILE A 72 0.28 7.51 -18.72
CA ILE A 72 -0.28 8.16 -17.54
C ILE A 72 -0.91 9.52 -17.90
N LYS A 73 -2.03 9.81 -17.27
CA LYS A 73 -2.77 11.07 -17.47
C LYS A 73 -2.33 12.17 -16.52
N LYS A 74 -1.79 11.77 -15.35
CA LYS A 74 -1.38 12.70 -14.31
C LYS A 74 -0.26 12.08 -13.49
N ARG A 75 0.74 12.88 -13.11
CA ARG A 75 1.76 12.47 -12.13
C ARG A 75 1.21 12.49 -10.72
N VAL A 76 1.77 11.66 -9.86
CA VAL A 76 1.45 11.68 -8.43
C VAL A 76 2.13 12.92 -7.82
N PRO A 77 1.39 13.84 -7.18
CA PRO A 77 1.98 14.92 -6.42
C PRO A 77 2.44 14.31 -5.10
N ARG A 78 3.51 14.49 -4.90
CA ARG A 78 4.87 14.93 -4.66
C ARG A 78 5.88 13.83 -5.02
N ASN A 79 7.15 14.05 -4.63
CA ASN A 79 8.17 13.02 -4.65
C ASN A 79 7.75 11.83 -3.76
N SER A 80 8.04 10.61 -4.21
CA SER A 80 7.89 9.40 -3.42
C SER A 80 8.86 9.44 -2.22
N PRO A 81 8.38 9.52 -0.98
CA PRO A 81 9.26 9.67 0.17
C PRO A 81 10.07 8.40 0.42
N GLY A 82 11.28 8.54 0.94
CA GLY A 82 12.07 7.41 1.45
C GLY A 82 11.39 6.74 2.62
N LEU A 83 11.44 5.41 2.69
CA LEU A 83 10.73 4.62 3.71
C LEU A 83 11.61 4.24 4.93
N TRP A 84 12.79 4.86 5.08
CA TRP A 84 13.71 4.54 6.14
C TRP A 84 13.26 5.12 7.50
N ASN A 85 13.44 4.33 8.55
CA ASN A 85 13.14 4.71 9.94
C ASN A 85 11.69 5.08 10.26
N LEU A 86 10.76 4.88 9.35
CA LEU A 86 9.34 5.20 9.58
C LEU A 86 8.66 4.35 10.66
N GLY A 87 9.27 3.23 11.04
CA GLY A 87 8.80 2.40 12.16
C GLY A 87 9.12 2.96 13.55
N ALA A 88 9.73 4.15 13.66
CA ALA A 88 9.97 4.80 14.96
C ALA A 88 8.63 5.16 15.63
N LYS A 89 8.50 4.85 16.92
CA LYS A 89 7.26 5.06 17.70
C LYS A 89 6.84 6.52 17.85
N GLU A 90 7.78 7.44 17.67
CA GLU A 90 7.53 8.89 17.68
C GLU A 90 6.82 9.40 16.42
N ILE A 91 6.81 8.59 15.33
CA ILE A 91 6.12 8.96 14.10
C ILE A 91 4.63 8.72 14.26
N ASN A 92 3.89 9.79 14.43
CA ASN A 92 2.45 9.80 14.65
C ASN A 92 1.65 10.50 13.54
N THR A 93 2.35 11.00 12.52
CA THR A 93 1.74 11.68 11.37
C THR A 93 2.53 11.34 10.11
N LEU A 94 1.83 10.98 9.06
CA LEU A 94 2.39 10.67 7.74
C LEU A 94 1.76 11.59 6.69
N LEU A 95 2.42 11.67 5.55
CA LEU A 95 2.12 12.55 4.44
C LEU A 95 2.28 14.04 4.82
N HIS A 96 2.47 14.88 3.78
CA HIS A 96 2.76 16.31 3.97
C HIS A 96 1.56 17.10 4.51
N ASP A 97 0.35 16.60 4.30
CA ASP A 97 -0.92 17.19 4.71
C ASP A 97 -1.44 16.63 6.04
N GLY A 98 -0.74 15.64 6.62
CA GLY A 98 -1.16 15.00 7.86
C GLY A 98 -2.44 14.15 7.72
N SER A 99 -2.82 13.80 6.50
CA SER A 99 -4.06 13.06 6.24
C SER A 99 -4.08 11.64 6.83
N ILE A 100 -2.93 11.14 7.27
CA ILE A 100 -2.83 9.93 8.07
C ILE A 100 -2.10 10.25 9.36
N SER A 101 -2.80 10.16 10.49
CA SER A 101 -2.26 10.49 11.80
C SER A 101 -2.90 9.65 12.90
N ILE A 102 -2.18 9.52 14.02
CA ILE A 102 -2.73 8.91 15.23
C ILE A 102 -3.72 9.92 15.85
N SER A 103 -4.99 9.52 15.91
CA SER A 103 -6.07 10.35 16.44
C SER A 103 -7.27 9.47 16.76
N ASN A 104 -8.09 9.85 17.73
CA ASN A 104 -9.28 9.09 18.07
C ASN A 104 -10.60 9.74 17.59
N ILE A 105 -10.52 10.60 16.59
CA ILE A 105 -11.69 11.33 16.06
C ILE A 105 -12.78 10.38 15.54
N TYR A 106 -12.40 9.25 14.99
CA TYR A 106 -13.31 8.22 14.45
C TYR A 106 -13.44 6.98 15.36
N GLY A 107 -12.86 7.00 16.56
CA GLY A 107 -12.94 5.88 17.51
C GLY A 107 -12.06 4.66 17.18
N ASN A 108 -11.27 4.72 16.10
CA ASN A 108 -10.41 3.64 15.60
C ASN A 108 -8.91 3.90 15.77
N LYS A 109 -8.52 4.91 16.55
CA LYS A 109 -7.15 5.35 16.85
C LYS A 109 -6.44 6.09 15.71
N PHE A 110 -7.04 6.27 14.56
CA PHE A 110 -6.42 6.90 13.41
C PHE A 110 -7.35 7.92 12.75
N ASN A 111 -6.77 9.02 12.29
CA ASN A 111 -7.38 9.91 11.32
C ASN A 111 -6.89 9.52 9.94
N THR A 112 -7.80 9.20 9.02
CA THR A 112 -7.49 8.73 7.67
C THR A 112 -8.60 9.12 6.68
N PRO A 113 -8.35 9.06 5.36
CA PRO A 113 -9.39 9.24 4.36
C PRO A 113 -10.51 8.18 4.38
N ALA A 114 -10.36 7.11 5.16
CA ALA A 114 -11.38 6.07 5.33
C ALA A 114 -12.29 6.32 6.54
N GLU A 115 -11.93 7.30 7.38
CA GLU A 115 -12.72 7.69 8.55
C GLU A 115 -13.07 6.47 9.44
N GLU A 116 -14.34 6.29 9.82
CA GLU A 116 -14.83 5.15 10.61
C GLU A 116 -14.79 3.80 9.87
N TRP A 117 -14.60 3.82 8.54
CA TRP A 117 -14.55 2.63 7.69
C TRP A 117 -13.16 1.98 7.61
N LEU A 118 -12.19 2.51 8.36
CA LEU A 118 -10.87 1.91 8.44
C LEU A 118 -10.97 0.49 9.01
N PRO A 119 -10.33 -0.53 8.40
CA PRO A 119 -10.34 -1.89 8.91
C PRO A 119 -9.81 -1.98 10.35
N PRO A 120 -10.37 -2.86 11.17
CA PRO A 120 -9.88 -3.08 12.53
C PRO A 120 -8.53 -3.81 12.55
N ASN A 121 -7.90 -3.90 13.72
CA ASN A 121 -6.68 -4.68 13.97
C ASN A 121 -5.45 -4.22 13.18
N LEU A 122 -5.34 -2.93 12.92
CA LEU A 122 -4.13 -2.32 12.36
C LEU A 122 -3.21 -1.91 13.52
N ASP A 123 -2.00 -2.46 13.56
CA ASP A 123 -1.10 -2.35 14.71
C ASP A 123 -0.43 -0.97 14.83
N ASN A 124 -0.22 -0.29 13.71
CA ASN A 124 0.51 0.98 13.68
C ASN A 124 0.17 1.81 12.44
N ILE A 125 0.64 3.05 12.43
CA ILE A 125 0.37 4.02 11.36
C ILE A 125 0.91 3.60 9.99
N LEU A 126 1.95 2.76 9.92
CA LEU A 126 2.48 2.26 8.64
C LEU A 126 1.58 1.19 8.04
N ALA A 127 1.02 0.30 8.86
CA ALA A 127 0.01 -0.65 8.44
C ALA A 127 -1.22 0.07 7.87
N VAL A 128 -1.64 1.16 8.52
CA VAL A 128 -2.70 2.03 8.01
C VAL A 128 -2.34 2.65 6.67
N GLN A 129 -1.15 3.26 6.55
CA GLN A 129 -0.69 3.92 5.32
C GLN A 129 -0.68 2.96 4.13
N ALA A 130 -0.25 1.71 4.33
CA ALA A 130 -0.12 0.71 3.26
C ALA A 130 -1.43 0.43 2.51
N LEU A 131 -2.59 0.70 3.14
CA LEU A 131 -3.91 0.44 2.55
C LEU A 131 -4.34 1.46 1.47
N PHE A 132 -3.75 2.65 1.43
CA PHE A 132 -4.25 3.74 0.61
C PHE A 132 -3.69 3.79 -0.82
N PRO A 133 -2.39 3.56 -1.10
CA PRO A 133 -1.83 3.65 -2.45
C PRO A 133 -2.54 2.76 -3.47
N MET A 134 -2.93 1.54 -3.05
CA MET A 134 -3.61 0.57 -3.91
C MET A 134 -5.03 1.00 -4.33
N THR A 135 -5.61 2.02 -3.66
CA THR A 135 -6.93 2.58 -3.97
C THR A 135 -6.86 3.91 -4.72
N LYS A 136 -5.67 4.49 -4.86
CA LYS A 136 -5.48 5.80 -5.49
C LYS A 136 -5.26 5.67 -6.99
N GLN A 137 -6.09 6.38 -7.78
CA GLN A 137 -6.13 6.33 -9.23
C GLN A 137 -4.75 6.41 -9.88
N PHE A 138 -3.98 7.46 -9.58
CA PHE A 138 -2.70 7.74 -10.24
C PHE A 138 -1.52 7.06 -9.55
N GLU A 139 -1.72 6.38 -8.43
CA GLU A 139 -0.69 5.61 -7.75
C GLU A 139 -0.70 4.16 -8.22
N MET A 140 -1.70 3.37 -7.83
CA MET A 140 -1.74 1.93 -8.08
C MET A 140 -3.09 1.42 -8.61
N ALA A 141 -4.21 2.19 -8.52
CA ALA A 141 -5.53 1.68 -8.88
C ALA A 141 -5.81 1.69 -10.38
N GLY A 142 -5.19 2.59 -11.16
CA GLY A 142 -5.43 2.72 -12.61
C GLY A 142 -6.55 3.69 -12.99
N ASN A 143 -6.88 3.76 -14.27
CA ASN A 143 -7.87 4.68 -14.77
C ASN A 143 -9.29 4.07 -14.74
N PHE A 144 -10.30 4.95 -14.72
CA PHE A 144 -11.69 4.51 -14.76
C PHE A 144 -11.97 3.65 -15.99
N GLY A 145 -12.67 2.54 -15.77
CA GLY A 145 -13.04 1.59 -16.80
C GLY A 145 -11.98 0.51 -17.09
N GLU A 146 -10.79 0.58 -16.48
CA GLU A 146 -9.73 -0.40 -16.71
C GLU A 146 -9.86 -1.66 -15.85
N ASN A 147 -10.30 -1.50 -14.60
CA ASN A 147 -10.40 -2.61 -13.65
C ASN A 147 -11.43 -2.33 -12.55
N GLU A 148 -11.72 -3.37 -11.77
CA GLU A 148 -12.69 -3.31 -10.68
C GLU A 148 -12.25 -2.42 -9.50
N ILE A 149 -10.95 -2.39 -9.21
CA ILE A 149 -10.41 -1.71 -8.02
C ILE A 149 -10.71 -0.21 -8.09
N ILE A 150 -10.40 0.43 -9.23
CA ILE A 150 -10.68 1.86 -9.40
C ILE A 150 -12.18 2.17 -9.39
N GLY A 151 -13.01 1.29 -9.96
CA GLY A 151 -14.46 1.44 -9.95
C GLY A 151 -15.07 1.37 -8.55
N LEU A 152 -14.54 0.49 -7.71
CA LEU A 152 -14.93 0.35 -6.32
C LEU A 152 -14.42 1.51 -5.46
N SER A 153 -13.13 1.80 -5.51
CA SER A 153 -12.49 2.84 -4.68
C SER A 153 -13.04 4.23 -4.94
N HIS A 154 -13.55 4.51 -6.15
CA HIS A 154 -14.18 5.78 -6.47
C HIS A 154 -15.54 5.97 -5.78
N ARG A 155 -16.27 4.89 -5.57
CA ARG A 155 -17.58 4.93 -4.88
C ARG A 155 -17.38 5.09 -3.37
N LYS A 156 -16.53 4.23 -2.80
CA LYS A 156 -16.20 4.23 -1.38
C LYS A 156 -14.89 3.47 -1.18
N ILE A 157 -13.91 4.08 -0.54
CA ILE A 157 -12.54 3.57 -0.47
C ILE A 157 -12.44 2.14 0.11
N ASP A 158 -13.22 1.86 1.12
CA ASP A 158 -13.25 0.56 1.80
C ASP A 158 -13.80 -0.59 0.94
N THR A 159 -14.58 -0.29 -0.12
CA THR A 159 -15.15 -1.32 -1.00
C THR A 159 -14.12 -1.95 -1.94
N ALA A 160 -12.98 -1.31 -2.18
CA ALA A 160 -11.90 -1.85 -3.01
C ALA A 160 -11.08 -2.93 -2.27
N TRP A 161 -10.95 -2.85 -0.95
CA TRP A 161 -10.10 -3.75 -0.17
C TRP A 161 -10.54 -5.22 -0.22
N PRO A 162 -11.84 -5.58 -0.15
CA PRO A 162 -12.28 -6.96 -0.36
C PRO A 162 -11.88 -7.54 -1.72
N ALA A 163 -11.94 -6.74 -2.78
CA ALA A 163 -11.54 -7.19 -4.11
C ALA A 163 -10.04 -7.48 -4.19
N ILE A 164 -9.20 -6.60 -3.61
CA ILE A 164 -7.75 -6.82 -3.49
C ILE A 164 -7.46 -8.09 -2.66
N THR A 165 -8.14 -8.23 -1.51
CA THR A 165 -8.00 -9.41 -0.64
C THR A 165 -8.37 -10.70 -1.37
N ASN A 166 -9.40 -10.69 -2.19
CA ASN A 166 -9.82 -11.86 -2.97
C ASN A 166 -8.78 -12.30 -3.99
N ARG A 167 -7.99 -11.39 -4.56
CA ARG A 167 -6.86 -11.75 -5.44
C ARG A 167 -5.80 -12.54 -4.66
N ILE A 168 -5.48 -12.12 -3.45
CA ILE A 168 -4.56 -12.83 -2.55
C ILE A 168 -5.13 -14.20 -2.17
N ARG A 169 -6.39 -14.26 -1.76
CA ARG A 169 -7.09 -15.51 -1.40
C ARG A 169 -7.14 -16.52 -2.54
N SER A 170 -7.16 -16.05 -3.78
CA SER A 170 -7.20 -16.89 -4.97
C SER A 170 -5.82 -17.45 -5.37
N ASN A 171 -4.75 -17.04 -4.70
CA ASN A 171 -3.39 -17.51 -4.94
C ASN A 171 -2.95 -18.48 -3.82
N PRO A 172 -2.89 -19.81 -4.09
CA PRO A 172 -2.55 -20.80 -3.07
C PRO A 172 -1.19 -20.57 -2.39
N LYS A 173 -0.21 -20.00 -3.12
CA LYS A 173 1.10 -19.69 -2.56
C LYS A 173 0.99 -18.60 -1.49
N TYR A 174 0.20 -17.56 -1.74
CA TYR A 174 -0.05 -16.54 -0.73
C TYR A 174 -0.83 -17.10 0.46
N VAL A 175 -1.83 -17.91 0.25
CA VAL A 175 -2.59 -18.53 1.35
C VAL A 175 -1.64 -19.25 2.32
N GLU A 176 -0.71 -20.06 1.83
CA GLU A 176 0.27 -20.75 2.68
C GLU A 176 1.24 -19.77 3.38
N LEU A 177 1.66 -18.70 2.71
CA LEU A 177 2.51 -17.68 3.31
C LEU A 177 1.79 -16.92 4.45
N PHE A 178 0.52 -16.59 4.27
CA PHE A 178 -0.30 -15.95 5.30
C PHE A 178 -0.53 -16.88 6.50
N LYS A 179 -0.87 -18.14 6.29
CA LYS A 179 -0.98 -19.16 7.36
C LYS A 179 0.32 -19.33 8.15
N HIS A 180 1.47 -19.16 7.49
CA HIS A 180 2.76 -19.22 8.18
C HIS A 180 3.07 -17.95 8.99
N ALA A 181 2.58 -16.79 8.54
CA ALA A 181 2.92 -15.49 9.12
C ALA A 181 1.93 -15.03 10.20
N PHE A 182 0.69 -15.53 10.19
CA PHE A 182 -0.38 -15.08 11.08
C PHE A 182 -1.01 -16.28 11.79
N ASP A 183 -1.05 -16.23 13.12
CA ASP A 183 -1.58 -17.33 13.94
C ASP A 183 -3.13 -17.45 13.86
N ASP A 184 -3.82 -16.40 13.44
CA ASP A 184 -5.26 -16.33 13.26
C ASP A 184 -5.73 -16.68 11.85
N VAL A 185 -4.81 -16.99 10.92
CA VAL A 185 -5.11 -17.42 9.55
C VAL A 185 -4.95 -18.94 9.44
N ASN A 186 -6.06 -19.67 9.37
CA ASN A 186 -6.11 -21.12 9.20
C ASN A 186 -6.40 -21.53 7.75
N ASP A 187 -7.21 -20.74 7.06
CA ASP A 187 -7.49 -20.95 5.62
C ASP A 187 -7.64 -19.60 4.89
N PHE A 188 -7.90 -19.65 3.57
CA PHE A 188 -7.97 -18.45 2.73
C PHE A 188 -9.08 -17.47 3.16
N ARG A 189 -10.15 -17.91 3.83
CA ARG A 189 -11.28 -17.07 4.26
C ARG A 189 -10.90 -16.15 5.41
N ASP A 190 -9.91 -16.55 6.21
CA ASP A 190 -9.44 -15.78 7.36
C ASP A 190 -8.58 -14.57 6.92
N ILE A 191 -7.96 -14.64 5.74
CA ILE A 191 -7.16 -13.54 5.21
C ILE A 191 -8.07 -12.35 4.94
N ASN A 192 -7.76 -11.20 5.52
CA ASN A 192 -8.44 -9.94 5.28
C ASN A 192 -7.44 -8.82 5.00
N ILE A 193 -7.92 -7.63 4.69
CA ILE A 193 -7.03 -6.54 4.28
C ILE A 193 -6.07 -6.09 5.38
N SER A 194 -6.41 -6.27 6.66
CA SER A 194 -5.52 -5.92 7.78
C SER A 194 -4.32 -6.84 7.91
N HIS A 195 -4.32 -7.98 7.22
CA HIS A 195 -3.18 -8.89 7.11
C HIS A 195 -2.22 -8.50 5.96
N ILE A 196 -2.68 -7.72 4.97
CA ILE A 196 -1.95 -7.31 3.78
C ILE A 196 -1.17 -6.02 4.04
#